data_0e3b1fcf25c25cb01da91d41f59d5259
#
_entry.id   0e3b1fcf25c25cb01da91d41f59d5259
#
_cell.length_a   1.000
_cell.length_b   1.000
_cell.length_c   1.000
_cell.angle_alpha   90.00
_cell.angle_beta   90.00
_cell.angle_gamma   90.00
#
_symmetry.space_group_name_H-M   'P 1'
#
loop_
_entity.id
_entity.type
_entity.pdbx_description
1 polymer ?
#
loop_
_entity_poly.entity_id
_entity_poly.type
_entity_poly.pdbx_seq_one_letter_code
_entity_poly.pdbx_strand_id
1 'polypeptide(L)'
;MAGTRMAAPLLALRDGHSAMNVGVLLALFALAPVFLALPAGRFADRHGLRRPMGIAVTVAVLGTALAVAFPVFPVLCLSALMTGGATGAASISLQRHVGRAAAGSTELKRVFSWLAIGPAASNFVGPLAAGLMIDYAGSGSGDTTGFRAAFLLMALLPVATWFWIRSVPDLEPVRPVGGAPATRAWDLLREPMMRRLMLVNWCLSSCWDVHLFVVPVIGHERGFNASVIGTILGGFAVAAAVIRVVMPVFAARLRENVVIASAMLTTAAVFAVYPFMSGAWAMGAGSVVLGLALGSVQPMVMSTLHQITPDARHGEALGLRLMTINASSVAMPLFFGSLGAAVGVSALFWAVGAVVGLGSRLAFGLQVDAAAIHPVATVTSDRKRP
;
A
#
# COMPACT_ATOMS: atom_id res chain seq x y z
N MET A 1 5.32 -0.28 -12.05
CA MET A 1 3.87 -0.49 -11.88
C MET A 1 3.06 0.79 -12.04
N ALA A 2 3.32 1.89 -11.31
CA ALA A 2 2.48 3.10 -11.40
C ALA A 2 2.33 3.65 -12.83
N GLY A 3 3.43 3.76 -13.58
CA GLY A 3 3.37 4.19 -14.99
C GLY A 3 2.64 3.19 -15.90
N THR A 4 2.81 1.89 -15.68
CA THR A 4 2.09 0.84 -16.43
C THR A 4 0.58 0.91 -16.15
N ARG A 5 0.20 1.19 -14.89
CA ARG A 5 -1.20 1.34 -14.46
C ARG A 5 -1.87 2.58 -15.08
N MET A 6 -1.09 3.55 -15.58
CA MET A 6 -1.59 4.68 -16.35
C MET A 6 -1.58 4.38 -17.86
N ALA A 7 -0.46 3.89 -18.40
CA ALA A 7 -0.29 3.71 -19.84
C ALA A 7 -1.21 2.64 -20.43
N ALA A 8 -1.41 1.51 -19.73
CA ALA A 8 -2.23 0.41 -20.24
C ALA A 8 -3.73 0.77 -20.40
N PRO A 9 -4.39 1.42 -19.43
CA PRO A 9 -5.75 1.93 -19.61
C PRO A 9 -5.88 2.97 -20.73
N LEU A 10 -4.93 3.90 -20.85
CA LEU A 10 -4.96 4.90 -21.89
C LEU A 10 -4.85 4.27 -23.29
N LEU A 11 -3.99 3.26 -23.44
CA LEU A 11 -3.90 2.52 -24.70
C LEU A 11 -5.21 1.77 -25.01
N ALA A 12 -5.79 1.10 -24.01
CA ALA A 12 -7.07 0.40 -24.18
C ALA A 12 -8.21 1.34 -24.60
N LEU A 13 -8.29 2.54 -23.99
CA LEU A 13 -9.28 3.56 -24.38
C LEU A 13 -9.05 4.06 -25.81
N ARG A 14 -7.80 4.33 -26.16
CA ARG A 14 -7.44 4.73 -27.52
C ARG A 14 -7.82 3.68 -28.57
N ASP A 15 -7.64 2.41 -28.25
CA ASP A 15 -7.97 1.29 -29.13
C ASP A 15 -9.51 0.99 -29.15
N GLY A 16 -10.33 1.84 -28.52
CA GLY A 16 -11.79 1.77 -28.56
C GLY A 16 -12.41 0.80 -27.55
N HIS A 17 -11.66 0.31 -26.59
CA HIS A 17 -12.21 -0.54 -25.54
C HIS A 17 -13.11 0.25 -24.59
N SER A 18 -14.18 -0.41 -24.10
CA SER A 18 -15.16 0.19 -23.21
C SER A 18 -14.56 0.55 -21.84
N ALA A 19 -15.20 1.49 -21.13
CA ALA A 19 -14.84 1.83 -19.76
C ALA A 19 -14.88 0.60 -18.81
N MET A 20 -15.76 -0.36 -19.08
CA MET A 20 -15.83 -1.62 -18.34
C MET A 20 -14.55 -2.46 -18.53
N ASN A 21 -14.04 -2.58 -19.76
CA ASN A 21 -12.79 -3.28 -20.05
C ASN A 21 -11.61 -2.62 -19.34
N VAL A 22 -11.56 -1.27 -19.32
CA VAL A 22 -10.57 -0.51 -18.58
C VAL A 22 -10.67 -0.75 -17.07
N GLY A 23 -11.87 -0.82 -16.53
CA GLY A 23 -12.13 -1.18 -15.14
C GLY A 23 -11.59 -2.59 -14.80
N VAL A 24 -11.85 -3.58 -15.65
CA VAL A 24 -11.30 -4.94 -15.52
C VAL A 24 -9.77 -4.90 -15.55
N LEU A 25 -9.18 -4.20 -16.48
CA LEU A 25 -7.72 -4.06 -16.58
C LEU A 25 -7.10 -3.46 -15.30
N LEU A 26 -7.71 -2.42 -14.75
CA LEU A 26 -7.26 -1.80 -13.49
C LEU A 26 -7.43 -2.74 -12.29
N ALA A 27 -8.52 -3.51 -12.25
CA ALA A 27 -8.76 -4.49 -11.18
C ALA A 27 -7.70 -5.62 -11.20
N LEU A 28 -7.20 -6.03 -12.36
CA LEU A 28 -6.19 -7.08 -12.49
C LEU A 28 -4.86 -6.70 -11.81
N PHE A 29 -4.48 -5.42 -11.76
CA PHE A 29 -3.30 -4.98 -11.01
C PHE A 29 -3.41 -5.24 -9.51
N ALA A 30 -4.61 -5.16 -8.94
CA ALA A 30 -4.85 -5.42 -7.52
C ALA A 30 -5.20 -6.89 -7.24
N LEU A 31 -5.73 -7.60 -8.21
CA LEU A 31 -6.20 -8.98 -8.07
C LEU A 31 -5.05 -9.97 -7.81
N ALA A 32 -3.95 -9.84 -8.57
CA ALA A 32 -2.81 -10.73 -8.39
C ALA A 32 -2.22 -10.69 -6.97
N PRO A 33 -1.99 -9.52 -6.34
CA PRO A 33 -1.58 -9.43 -4.93
C PRO A 33 -2.55 -10.09 -3.95
N VAL A 34 -3.86 -10.10 -4.21
CA VAL A 34 -4.84 -10.78 -3.32
C VAL A 34 -4.48 -12.25 -3.14
N PHE A 35 -4.15 -12.94 -4.22
CA PHE A 35 -3.84 -14.37 -4.20
C PHE A 35 -2.36 -14.67 -3.91
N LEU A 36 -1.46 -13.83 -4.40
CA LEU A 36 -0.03 -14.07 -4.34
C LEU A 36 0.64 -13.52 -3.08
N ALA A 37 0.00 -12.64 -2.31
CA ALA A 37 0.64 -12.01 -1.16
C ALA A 37 1.08 -13.01 -0.08
N LEU A 38 0.22 -13.98 0.27
CA LEU A 38 0.58 -15.00 1.26
C LEU A 38 1.69 -15.94 0.79
N PRO A 39 1.63 -16.54 -0.41
CA PRO A 39 2.76 -17.31 -0.96
C PRO A 39 4.05 -16.50 -1.02
N ALA A 40 3.99 -15.24 -1.47
CA ALA A 40 5.16 -14.36 -1.55
C ALA A 40 5.74 -14.07 -0.16
N GLY A 41 4.90 -13.86 0.85
CA GLY A 41 5.31 -13.66 2.23
C GLY A 41 6.07 -14.85 2.78
N ARG A 42 5.51 -16.06 2.63
CA ARG A 42 6.16 -17.31 3.04
C ARG A 42 7.47 -17.55 2.30
N PHE A 43 7.50 -17.24 1.01
CA PHE A 43 8.70 -17.37 0.21
C PHE A 43 9.78 -16.39 0.67
N ALA A 44 9.42 -15.16 1.02
CA ALA A 44 10.34 -14.18 1.59
C ALA A 44 10.87 -14.61 2.97
N ASP A 45 10.03 -15.23 3.82
CA ASP A 45 10.46 -15.75 5.13
C ASP A 45 11.52 -16.84 5.00
N ARG A 46 11.39 -17.69 3.99
CA ARG A 46 12.30 -18.83 3.76
C ARG A 46 13.59 -18.47 3.03
N HIS A 47 13.53 -17.48 2.14
CA HIS A 47 14.64 -17.22 1.18
C HIS A 47 15.25 -15.82 1.30
N GLY A 48 14.84 -15.02 2.30
CA GLY A 48 15.38 -13.67 2.51
C GLY A 48 14.88 -12.65 1.50
N LEU A 49 15.74 -11.68 1.10
CA LEU A 49 15.41 -10.58 0.20
C LEU A 49 15.71 -10.90 -1.27
N ARG A 50 16.90 -11.40 -1.56
CA ARG A 50 17.42 -11.42 -2.94
C ARG A 50 16.63 -12.34 -3.88
N ARG A 51 16.30 -13.56 -3.43
CA ARG A 51 15.58 -14.54 -4.30
C ARG A 51 14.16 -14.08 -4.63
N PRO A 52 13.30 -13.69 -3.64
CA PRO A 52 11.96 -13.17 -3.95
C PRO A 52 12.01 -11.91 -4.81
N MET A 53 12.95 -11.00 -4.55
CA MET A 53 13.10 -9.78 -5.32
C MET A 53 13.55 -10.06 -6.75
N GLY A 54 14.48 -11.00 -6.96
CA GLY A 54 14.93 -11.40 -8.29
C GLY A 54 13.77 -11.96 -9.13
N ILE A 55 12.95 -12.85 -8.55
CA ILE A 55 11.75 -13.37 -9.21
C ILE A 55 10.76 -12.24 -9.52
N ALA A 56 10.51 -11.35 -8.56
CA ALA A 56 9.59 -10.22 -8.76
C ALA A 56 10.07 -9.31 -9.90
N VAL A 57 11.36 -8.97 -9.93
CA VAL A 57 11.96 -8.18 -11.02
C VAL A 57 11.79 -8.88 -12.35
N THR A 58 12.12 -10.16 -12.45
CA THR A 58 12.00 -10.94 -13.69
C THR A 58 10.55 -10.96 -14.19
N VAL A 59 9.58 -11.22 -13.30
CA VAL A 59 8.15 -11.22 -13.65
C VAL A 59 7.68 -9.83 -14.09
N ALA A 60 8.12 -8.77 -13.40
CA ALA A 60 7.76 -7.39 -13.77
C ALA A 60 8.33 -7.01 -15.16
N VAL A 61 9.59 -7.36 -15.42
CA VAL A 61 10.24 -7.11 -16.72
C VAL A 61 9.55 -7.89 -17.83
N LEU A 62 9.28 -9.17 -17.63
CA LEU A 62 8.57 -9.99 -18.63
C LEU A 62 7.16 -9.45 -18.90
N GLY A 63 6.41 -9.09 -17.83
CA GLY A 63 5.06 -8.54 -17.99
C GLY A 63 5.05 -7.22 -18.78
N THR A 64 5.99 -6.32 -18.51
CA THR A 64 6.09 -5.05 -19.23
C THR A 64 6.68 -5.24 -20.65
N ALA A 65 7.65 -6.13 -20.84
CA ALA A 65 8.22 -6.44 -22.13
C ALA A 65 7.20 -7.07 -23.10
N LEU A 66 6.29 -7.90 -22.59
CA LEU A 66 5.15 -8.40 -23.37
C LEU A 66 4.27 -7.27 -23.87
N ALA A 67 3.99 -6.27 -23.05
CA ALA A 67 3.21 -5.09 -23.46
C ALA A 67 3.98 -4.22 -24.48
N VAL A 68 5.31 -4.19 -24.44
CA VAL A 68 6.14 -3.54 -25.47
C VAL A 68 6.02 -4.26 -26.81
N ALA A 69 6.14 -5.59 -26.78
CA ALA A 69 6.15 -6.41 -28.00
C ALA A 69 4.75 -6.47 -28.65
N PHE A 70 3.72 -6.71 -27.84
CA PHE A 70 2.35 -6.95 -28.26
C PHE A 70 1.39 -6.06 -27.47
N PRO A 71 1.21 -4.78 -27.84
CA PRO A 71 0.37 -3.83 -27.11
C PRO A 71 -1.14 -4.04 -27.42
N VAL A 72 -1.65 -5.24 -27.19
CA VAL A 72 -3.05 -5.63 -27.39
C VAL A 72 -3.72 -5.93 -26.06
N PHE A 73 -5.03 -5.71 -25.95
CA PHE A 73 -5.78 -5.78 -24.70
C PHE A 73 -5.56 -7.06 -23.86
N PRO A 74 -5.58 -8.28 -24.41
CA PRO A 74 -5.32 -9.49 -23.61
C PRO A 74 -3.91 -9.51 -23.00
N VAL A 75 -2.92 -9.00 -23.74
CA VAL A 75 -1.51 -8.92 -23.26
C VAL A 75 -1.39 -7.82 -22.19
N LEU A 76 -2.12 -6.72 -22.32
CA LEU A 76 -2.19 -5.68 -21.26
C LEU A 76 -2.79 -6.24 -19.97
N CYS A 77 -3.81 -7.09 -20.06
CA CYS A 77 -4.38 -7.79 -18.92
C CYS A 77 -3.36 -8.74 -18.24
N LEU A 78 -2.62 -9.52 -19.03
CA LEU A 78 -1.56 -10.39 -18.52
C LEU A 78 -0.43 -9.57 -17.88
N SER A 79 -0.01 -8.49 -18.54
CA SER A 79 0.98 -7.54 -18.01
C SER A 79 0.53 -6.94 -16.68
N ALA A 80 -0.75 -6.56 -16.54
CA ALA A 80 -1.32 -6.04 -15.30
C ALA A 80 -1.25 -7.05 -14.15
N LEU A 81 -1.63 -8.30 -14.40
CA LEU A 81 -1.51 -9.39 -13.41
C LEU A 81 -0.05 -9.62 -12.99
N MET A 82 0.86 -9.74 -13.96
CA MET A 82 2.28 -9.99 -13.70
C MET A 82 2.92 -8.85 -12.91
N THR A 83 2.75 -7.60 -13.35
CA THR A 83 3.35 -6.43 -12.71
C THR A 83 2.72 -6.13 -11.35
N GLY A 84 1.41 -6.36 -11.19
CA GLY A 84 0.72 -6.24 -9.92
C GLY A 84 1.23 -7.24 -8.89
N GLY A 85 1.27 -8.53 -9.26
CA GLY A 85 1.79 -9.60 -8.40
C GLY A 85 3.26 -9.41 -8.05
N ALA A 86 4.10 -9.05 -9.02
CA ALA A 86 5.51 -8.76 -8.83
C ALA A 86 5.74 -7.61 -7.84
N THR A 87 4.98 -6.52 -7.99
CA THR A 87 5.09 -5.36 -7.08
C THR A 87 4.68 -5.72 -5.65
N GLY A 88 3.62 -6.52 -5.49
CA GLY A 88 3.19 -7.03 -4.19
C GLY A 88 4.27 -7.87 -3.52
N ALA A 89 4.84 -8.84 -4.24
CA ALA A 89 5.90 -9.71 -3.74
C ALA A 89 7.18 -8.93 -3.39
N ALA A 90 7.58 -7.98 -4.24
CA ALA A 90 8.72 -7.11 -3.99
C ALA A 90 8.51 -6.25 -2.73
N SER A 91 7.31 -5.67 -2.56
CA SER A 91 6.97 -4.86 -1.40
C SER A 91 7.05 -5.65 -0.10
N ILE A 92 6.50 -6.87 -0.07
CA ILE A 92 6.56 -7.75 1.11
C ILE A 92 8.01 -8.08 1.47
N SER A 93 8.81 -8.47 0.48
CA SER A 93 10.22 -8.85 0.68
C SER A 93 11.06 -7.70 1.20
N LEU A 94 10.85 -6.48 0.65
CA LEU A 94 11.56 -5.28 1.07
C LEU A 94 11.13 -4.85 2.48
N GLN A 95 9.83 -4.79 2.75
CA GLN A 95 9.29 -4.41 4.07
C GLN A 95 9.76 -5.38 5.16
N ARG A 96 9.77 -6.68 4.87
CA ARG A 96 10.29 -7.71 5.77
C ARG A 96 11.79 -7.49 6.06
N HIS A 97 12.59 -7.29 5.02
CA HIS A 97 14.03 -7.09 5.17
C HIS A 97 14.36 -5.85 6.00
N VAL A 98 13.76 -4.71 5.66
CA VAL A 98 13.95 -3.44 6.35
C VAL A 98 13.45 -3.51 7.80
N GLY A 99 12.30 -4.15 8.04
CA GLY A 99 11.77 -4.31 9.39
C GLY A 99 12.66 -5.17 10.28
N ARG A 100 13.26 -6.25 9.73
CA ARG A 100 14.20 -7.10 10.47
C ARG A 100 15.58 -6.47 10.71
N ALA A 101 15.98 -5.55 9.85
CA ALA A 101 17.24 -4.83 10.02
C ALA A 101 17.17 -3.73 11.11
N ALA A 102 15.96 -3.30 11.48
CA ALA A 102 15.75 -2.23 12.46
C ALA A 102 15.90 -2.73 13.89
N ALA A 103 16.65 -1.98 14.71
CA ALA A 103 16.89 -2.25 16.12
C ALA A 103 15.87 -1.50 17.01
N GLY A 104 14.74 -2.15 17.30
CA GLY A 104 13.73 -1.61 18.23
C GLY A 104 12.66 -0.72 17.58
N SER A 105 11.63 -0.35 18.37
CA SER A 105 10.41 0.29 17.90
C SER A 105 10.62 1.68 17.28
N THR A 106 11.54 2.46 17.81
CA THR A 106 11.85 3.81 17.28
C THR A 106 12.44 3.74 15.88
N GLU A 107 13.37 2.81 15.66
CA GLU A 107 13.98 2.63 14.35
C GLU A 107 12.98 2.04 13.35
N LEU A 108 12.13 1.10 13.77
CA LEU A 108 11.03 0.59 12.96
C LEU A 108 10.13 1.71 12.43
N LYS A 109 9.71 2.63 13.29
CA LYS A 109 8.89 3.79 12.89
C LYS A 109 9.61 4.65 11.87
N ARG A 110 10.91 4.91 12.10
CA ARG A 110 11.74 5.72 11.20
C ARG A 110 11.90 5.08 9.84
N VAL A 111 12.30 3.81 9.78
CA VAL A 111 12.53 3.12 8.50
C VAL A 111 11.25 2.91 7.71
N PHE A 112 10.12 2.60 8.37
CA PHE A 112 8.84 2.49 7.68
C PHE A 112 8.26 3.84 7.23
N SER A 113 8.55 4.93 7.94
CA SER A 113 8.19 6.27 7.47
C SER A 113 8.94 6.62 6.19
N TRP A 114 10.25 6.39 6.14
CA TRP A 114 11.06 6.58 4.93
C TRP A 114 10.61 5.66 3.79
N LEU A 115 10.37 4.38 4.11
CA LEU A 115 9.93 3.41 3.11
C LEU A 115 8.56 3.77 2.50
N ALA A 116 7.69 4.42 3.26
CA ALA A 116 6.36 4.85 2.79
C ALA A 116 6.42 6.03 1.80
N ILE A 117 7.56 6.74 1.70
CA ILE A 117 7.76 7.80 0.70
C ILE A 117 7.94 7.20 -0.69
N GLY A 118 8.58 6.04 -0.81
CA GLY A 118 8.84 5.38 -2.09
C GLY A 118 7.58 5.18 -2.94
N PRO A 119 6.51 4.55 -2.43
CA PRO A 119 5.24 4.44 -3.14
C PRO A 119 4.61 5.78 -3.51
N ALA A 120 4.70 6.80 -2.65
CA ALA A 120 4.17 8.13 -2.95
C ALA A 120 4.92 8.78 -4.12
N ALA A 121 6.26 8.75 -4.10
CA ALA A 121 7.10 9.23 -5.19
C ALA A 121 6.86 8.45 -6.49
N SER A 122 6.75 7.11 -6.39
CA SER A 122 6.47 6.25 -7.54
C SER A 122 5.11 6.54 -8.20
N ASN A 123 4.08 6.82 -7.39
CA ASN A 123 2.74 7.17 -7.87
C ASN A 123 2.67 8.54 -8.54
N PHE A 124 3.63 9.42 -8.28
CA PHE A 124 3.77 10.71 -8.97
C PHE A 124 4.68 10.59 -10.20
N VAL A 125 5.91 10.11 -10.02
CA VAL A 125 6.93 10.06 -11.08
C VAL A 125 6.57 9.04 -12.16
N GLY A 126 5.98 7.90 -11.80
CA GLY A 126 5.63 6.85 -12.74
C GLY A 126 4.66 7.29 -13.83
N PRO A 127 3.46 7.80 -13.48
CA PRO A 127 2.51 8.34 -14.45
C PRO A 127 3.07 9.51 -15.24
N LEU A 128 3.78 10.44 -14.60
CA LEU A 128 4.38 11.58 -15.26
C LEU A 128 5.38 11.13 -16.35
N ALA A 129 6.31 10.24 -16.00
CA ALA A 129 7.30 9.73 -16.93
C ALA A 129 6.65 8.92 -18.07
N ALA A 130 5.63 8.12 -17.76
CA ALA A 130 4.87 7.39 -18.78
C ALA A 130 4.13 8.36 -19.73
N GLY A 131 3.48 9.40 -19.20
CA GLY A 131 2.80 10.42 -19.99
C GLY A 131 3.75 11.16 -20.92
N LEU A 132 4.90 11.61 -20.41
CA LEU A 132 5.93 12.26 -21.24
C LEU A 132 6.41 11.33 -22.36
N MET A 133 6.62 10.05 -22.10
CA MET A 133 7.00 9.09 -23.15
C MET A 133 5.90 8.93 -24.20
N ILE A 134 4.63 8.88 -23.78
CA ILE A 134 3.50 8.75 -24.71
C ILE A 134 3.41 9.98 -25.60
N ASP A 135 3.55 11.18 -25.03
CA ASP A 135 3.36 12.43 -25.76
C ASP A 135 4.55 12.80 -26.68
N TYR A 136 5.79 12.53 -26.24
CA TYR A 136 6.99 12.99 -26.94
C TYR A 136 7.71 11.91 -27.77
N ALA A 137 7.48 10.63 -27.51
CA ALA A 137 8.09 9.54 -28.30
C ALA A 137 7.18 9.05 -29.43
N GLY A 138 5.89 9.45 -29.44
CA GLY A 138 4.94 9.12 -30.52
C GLY A 138 4.96 10.14 -31.64
N SER A 139 4.92 9.69 -32.91
CA SER A 139 5.01 10.55 -34.07
C SER A 139 3.66 10.88 -34.74
N GLY A 140 2.52 10.49 -34.18
CA GLY A 140 1.18 10.82 -34.73
C GLY A 140 0.01 10.00 -34.22
N SER A 141 -1.19 10.39 -34.64
CA SER A 141 -2.45 9.71 -34.32
C SER A 141 -2.46 8.26 -34.89
N GLY A 142 -2.50 7.25 -34.00
CA GLY A 142 -2.47 5.84 -34.37
C GLY A 142 -1.16 5.12 -34.09
N ASP A 143 -0.05 5.85 -33.84
CA ASP A 143 1.23 5.25 -33.51
C ASP A 143 1.29 4.73 -32.06
N THR A 144 1.71 3.48 -31.87
CA THR A 144 1.89 2.87 -30.55
C THR A 144 3.28 3.12 -29.96
N THR A 145 4.17 3.81 -30.67
CA THR A 145 5.59 4.00 -30.31
C THR A 145 5.74 4.68 -28.96
N GLY A 146 4.97 5.72 -28.67
CA GLY A 146 4.98 6.40 -27.36
C GLY A 146 4.56 5.48 -26.21
N PHE A 147 3.55 4.63 -26.42
CA PHE A 147 3.13 3.63 -25.42
C PHE A 147 4.19 2.55 -25.22
N ARG A 148 4.80 2.06 -26.31
CA ARG A 148 5.91 1.10 -26.24
C ARG A 148 7.11 1.68 -25.51
N ALA A 149 7.44 2.96 -25.75
CA ALA A 149 8.50 3.68 -25.05
C ALA A 149 8.19 3.78 -23.55
N ALA A 150 6.94 4.09 -23.18
CA ALA A 150 6.50 4.11 -21.79
C ALA A 150 6.62 2.73 -21.13
N PHE A 151 6.15 1.66 -21.77
CA PHE A 151 6.30 0.30 -21.24
C PHE A 151 7.77 -0.13 -21.17
N LEU A 152 8.61 0.24 -22.13
CA LEU A 152 10.05 -0.05 -22.11
C LEU A 152 10.72 0.65 -20.92
N LEU A 153 10.42 1.91 -20.68
CA LEU A 153 10.91 2.62 -19.50
C LEU A 153 10.50 1.89 -18.21
N MET A 154 9.23 1.47 -18.11
CA MET A 154 8.73 0.73 -16.96
C MET A 154 9.36 -0.69 -16.84
N ALA A 155 9.85 -1.28 -17.91
CA ALA A 155 10.62 -2.54 -17.89
C ALA A 155 12.06 -2.33 -17.39
N LEU A 156 12.68 -1.21 -17.72
CA LEU A 156 14.07 -0.91 -17.34
C LEU A 156 14.21 -0.54 -15.84
N LEU A 157 13.20 0.11 -15.26
CA LEU A 157 13.26 0.51 -13.84
C LEU A 157 13.43 -0.64 -12.85
N PRO A 158 12.72 -1.79 -12.94
CA PRO A 158 12.96 -2.95 -12.10
C PRO A 158 14.37 -3.53 -12.28
N VAL A 159 14.91 -3.52 -13.51
CA VAL A 159 16.29 -3.97 -13.79
C VAL A 159 17.29 -3.09 -13.05
N ALA A 160 17.16 -1.77 -13.15
CA ALA A 160 18.00 -0.82 -12.39
C ALA A 160 17.91 -1.07 -10.88
N THR A 161 16.69 -1.31 -10.36
CA THR A 161 16.48 -1.64 -8.95
C THR A 161 17.20 -2.93 -8.56
N TRP A 162 17.21 -3.94 -9.43
CA TRP A 162 17.92 -5.20 -9.19
C TRP A 162 19.43 -5.01 -9.00
N PHE A 163 20.05 -4.13 -9.80
CA PHE A 163 21.48 -3.85 -9.66
C PHE A 163 21.84 -3.29 -8.28
N TRP A 164 20.96 -2.53 -7.65
CA TRP A 164 21.16 -2.04 -6.28
C TRP A 164 20.89 -3.13 -5.24
N ILE A 165 19.78 -3.86 -5.38
CA ILE A 165 19.36 -4.84 -4.37
C ILE A 165 20.31 -6.03 -4.30
N ARG A 166 20.90 -6.47 -5.41
CA ARG A 166 21.85 -7.57 -5.42
C ARG A 166 23.10 -7.33 -4.57
N SER A 167 23.47 -6.07 -4.29
CA SER A 167 24.58 -5.71 -3.44
C SER A 167 24.20 -5.60 -1.94
N VAL A 168 22.91 -5.55 -1.62
CA VAL A 168 22.43 -5.52 -0.23
C VAL A 168 22.72 -6.87 0.43
N PRO A 169 23.36 -6.92 1.62
CA PRO A 169 23.54 -8.16 2.37
C PRO A 169 22.20 -8.82 2.68
N ASP A 170 22.08 -10.11 2.42
CA ASP A 170 20.86 -10.85 2.79
C ASP A 170 20.91 -11.20 4.27
N LEU A 171 19.85 -10.95 5.00
CA LEU A 171 19.75 -11.36 6.41
C LEU A 171 19.50 -12.87 6.45
N GLU A 172 20.16 -13.55 7.37
CA GLU A 172 19.99 -14.99 7.53
C GLU A 172 18.52 -15.35 7.68
N PRO A 173 18.04 -16.37 6.92
CA PRO A 173 16.68 -16.85 7.08
C PRO A 173 16.49 -17.37 8.52
N VAL A 174 15.47 -16.90 9.21
CA VAL A 174 15.11 -17.47 10.51
C VAL A 174 14.53 -18.86 10.26
N ARG A 175 15.29 -19.87 10.61
CA ARG A 175 14.81 -21.25 10.56
C ARG A 175 13.75 -21.41 11.65
N PRO A 176 12.57 -21.97 11.35
CA PRO A 176 11.64 -22.39 12.40
C PRO A 176 12.39 -23.32 13.35
N VAL A 177 12.28 -23.08 14.64
CA VAL A 177 12.81 -24.00 15.64
C VAL A 177 12.20 -25.37 15.38
N GLY A 178 13.04 -26.38 15.22
CA GLY A 178 12.65 -27.71 14.73
C GLY A 178 11.45 -28.29 15.49
N GLY A 179 10.48 -28.82 14.74
CA GLY A 179 9.29 -29.45 15.28
C GLY A 179 8.03 -28.59 15.40
N ALA A 180 8.08 -27.30 15.06
CA ALA A 180 6.86 -26.50 15.05
C ALA A 180 5.93 -27.01 13.91
N PRO A 181 4.66 -27.31 14.19
CA PRO A 181 3.71 -27.74 13.16
C PRO A 181 3.58 -26.68 12.08
N ALA A 182 3.34 -27.10 10.83
CA ALA A 182 3.14 -26.20 9.70
C ALA A 182 1.92 -25.31 10.00
N THR A 183 2.17 -24.11 10.54
CA THR A 183 1.12 -23.15 10.92
C THR A 183 0.58 -22.49 9.68
N ARG A 184 -0.74 -22.32 9.61
CA ARG A 184 -1.39 -21.57 8.53
C ARG A 184 -1.26 -20.08 8.79
N ALA A 185 -1.14 -19.25 7.73
CA ALA A 185 -1.10 -17.78 7.86
C ALA A 185 -2.31 -17.24 8.65
N TRP A 186 -3.47 -17.87 8.50
CA TRP A 186 -4.70 -17.54 9.23
C TRP A 186 -4.61 -17.76 10.75
N ASP A 187 -3.67 -18.59 11.22
CA ASP A 187 -3.44 -18.78 12.66
C ASP A 187 -2.92 -17.50 13.33
N LEU A 188 -2.28 -16.60 12.57
CA LEU A 188 -1.92 -15.28 13.06
C LEU A 188 -3.14 -14.46 13.52
N LEU A 189 -4.31 -14.67 12.91
CA LEU A 189 -5.54 -13.99 13.30
C LEU A 189 -6.17 -14.56 14.59
N ARG A 190 -5.69 -15.68 15.10
CA ARG A 190 -6.11 -16.20 16.42
C ARG A 190 -5.56 -15.34 17.54
N GLU A 191 -4.40 -14.71 17.31
CA GLU A 191 -3.83 -13.75 18.25
C GLU A 191 -4.70 -12.47 18.29
N PRO A 192 -5.25 -12.10 19.47
CA PRO A 192 -6.17 -10.96 19.57
C PRO A 192 -5.56 -9.64 19.08
N MET A 193 -4.26 -9.45 19.34
CA MET A 193 -3.54 -8.23 18.94
C MET A 193 -3.43 -8.13 17.42
N MET A 194 -3.06 -9.23 16.75
CA MET A 194 -2.98 -9.29 15.27
C MET A 194 -4.34 -9.04 14.64
N ARG A 195 -5.40 -9.68 15.15
CA ARG A 195 -6.77 -9.47 14.64
C ARG A 195 -7.21 -8.02 14.78
N ARG A 196 -6.97 -7.38 15.94
CA ARG A 196 -7.27 -5.95 16.16
C ARG A 196 -6.50 -5.06 15.17
N LEU A 197 -5.20 -5.32 15.01
CA LEU A 197 -4.35 -4.57 14.07
C LEU A 197 -4.85 -4.69 12.63
N MET A 198 -5.21 -5.90 12.18
CA MET A 198 -5.72 -6.12 10.83
C MET A 198 -7.07 -5.42 10.60
N LEU A 199 -7.99 -5.48 11.57
CA LEU A 199 -9.27 -4.77 11.49
C LEU A 199 -9.07 -3.25 11.43
N VAL A 200 -8.22 -2.69 12.30
CA VAL A 200 -7.90 -1.26 12.30
C VAL A 200 -7.26 -0.84 10.98
N ASN A 201 -6.29 -1.61 10.49
CA ASN A 201 -5.64 -1.35 9.21
C ASN A 201 -6.64 -1.41 8.04
N TRP A 202 -7.56 -2.38 8.05
CA TRP A 202 -8.60 -2.49 7.03
C TRP A 202 -9.55 -1.28 7.06
N CYS A 203 -10.04 -0.89 8.24
CA CYS A 203 -10.88 0.29 8.40
C CYS A 203 -10.20 1.57 7.86
N LEU A 204 -8.93 1.79 8.20
CA LEU A 204 -8.20 2.98 7.76
C LEU A 204 -7.86 2.95 6.26
N SER A 205 -7.58 1.76 5.70
CA SER A 205 -7.42 1.61 4.25
C SER A 205 -8.73 1.88 3.51
N SER A 206 -9.86 1.41 4.05
CA SER A 206 -11.18 1.69 3.48
C SER A 206 -11.51 3.20 3.50
N CYS A 207 -11.08 3.94 4.54
CA CYS A 207 -11.23 5.40 4.57
C CYS A 207 -10.45 6.09 3.46
N TRP A 208 -9.27 5.60 3.14
CA TRP A 208 -8.49 6.08 2.00
C TRP A 208 -9.25 5.87 0.68
N ASP A 209 -9.78 4.66 0.47
CA ASP A 209 -10.55 4.32 -0.72
C ASP A 209 -11.85 5.14 -0.81
N VAL A 210 -12.57 5.32 0.32
CA VAL A 210 -13.77 6.18 0.40
C VAL A 210 -13.46 7.60 0.00
N HIS A 211 -12.41 8.20 0.54
CA HIS A 211 -12.04 9.57 0.23
C HIS A 211 -11.76 9.74 -1.28
N LEU A 212 -10.96 8.84 -1.87
CA LEU A 212 -10.64 8.88 -3.29
C LEU A 212 -11.85 8.64 -4.20
N PHE A 213 -12.86 7.90 -3.74
CA PHE A 213 -14.09 7.63 -4.49
C PHE A 213 -15.11 8.76 -4.34
N VAL A 214 -15.35 9.20 -3.09
CA VAL A 214 -16.46 10.09 -2.78
C VAL A 214 -16.17 11.55 -3.11
N VAL A 215 -14.93 12.02 -2.94
CA VAL A 215 -14.57 13.42 -3.21
C VAL A 215 -14.82 13.83 -4.67
N PRO A 216 -14.44 13.04 -5.70
CA PRO A 216 -14.81 13.35 -7.08
C PRO A 216 -16.33 13.41 -7.32
N VAL A 217 -17.08 12.50 -6.70
CA VAL A 217 -18.54 12.45 -6.86
C VAL A 217 -19.19 13.70 -6.27
N ILE A 218 -18.89 14.03 -5.00
CA ILE A 218 -19.42 15.24 -4.35
C ILE A 218 -18.95 16.52 -5.06
N GLY A 219 -17.68 16.54 -5.51
CA GLY A 219 -17.15 17.68 -6.25
C GLY A 219 -17.90 17.92 -7.57
N HIS A 220 -18.19 16.85 -8.29
CA HIS A 220 -18.99 16.90 -9.52
C HIS A 220 -20.43 17.34 -9.25
N GLU A 221 -21.10 16.78 -8.25
CA GLU A 221 -22.46 17.17 -7.81
C GLU A 221 -22.55 18.67 -7.45
N ARG A 222 -21.45 19.24 -6.95
CA ARG A 222 -21.35 20.68 -6.61
C ARG A 222 -20.90 21.56 -7.76
N GLY A 223 -20.75 21.00 -8.95
CA GLY A 223 -20.35 21.75 -10.14
C GLY A 223 -18.88 22.16 -10.19
N PHE A 224 -18.00 21.52 -9.40
CA PHE A 224 -16.57 21.78 -9.48
C PHE A 224 -15.98 21.19 -10.75
N ASN A 225 -15.09 21.94 -11.38
CA ASN A 225 -14.36 21.45 -12.53
C ASN A 225 -13.28 20.43 -12.11
N ALA A 226 -12.81 19.63 -13.06
CA ALA A 226 -11.86 18.55 -12.80
C ALA A 226 -10.55 19.02 -12.15
N SER A 227 -10.09 20.24 -12.47
CA SER A 227 -8.87 20.81 -11.90
C SER A 227 -9.01 21.12 -10.41
N VAL A 228 -10.17 21.60 -9.96
CA VAL A 228 -10.46 21.84 -8.54
C VAL A 228 -10.52 20.51 -7.78
N ILE A 229 -11.23 19.52 -8.31
CA ILE A 229 -11.29 18.18 -7.72
C ILE A 229 -9.88 17.57 -7.63
N GLY A 230 -9.10 17.68 -8.71
CA GLY A 230 -7.71 17.23 -8.74
C GLY A 230 -6.83 17.92 -7.72
N THR A 231 -7.02 19.23 -7.49
CA THR A 231 -6.29 20.00 -6.46
C THR A 231 -6.64 19.53 -5.05
N ILE A 232 -7.91 19.23 -4.76
CA ILE A 232 -8.36 18.70 -3.47
C ILE A 232 -7.69 17.34 -3.19
N LEU A 233 -7.73 16.43 -4.16
CA LEU A 233 -7.09 15.12 -4.05
C LEU A 233 -5.55 15.23 -4.00
N GLY A 234 -4.98 16.17 -4.75
CA GLY A 234 -3.55 16.47 -4.70
C GLY A 234 -3.11 16.97 -3.32
N GLY A 235 -3.88 17.87 -2.71
CA GLY A 235 -3.65 18.35 -1.35
C GLY A 235 -3.63 17.23 -0.32
N PHE A 236 -4.57 16.28 -0.41
CA PHE A 236 -4.58 15.05 0.39
C PHE A 236 -3.28 14.25 0.21
N ALA A 237 -2.87 14.00 -1.04
CA ALA A 237 -1.69 13.20 -1.34
C ALA A 237 -0.39 13.87 -0.84
N VAL A 238 -0.27 15.19 -1.03
CA VAL A 238 0.86 15.99 -0.53
C VAL A 238 0.90 15.96 1.00
N ALA A 239 -0.22 16.17 1.68
CA ALA A 239 -0.31 16.11 3.14
C ALA A 239 0.11 14.72 3.67
N ALA A 240 -0.34 13.63 3.02
CA ALA A 240 0.05 12.28 3.36
C ALA A 240 1.55 12.01 3.13
N ALA A 241 2.16 12.62 2.12
CA ALA A 241 3.60 12.55 1.89
C ALA A 241 4.39 13.37 2.92
N VAL A 242 3.96 14.59 3.21
CA VAL A 242 4.60 15.49 4.18
C VAL A 242 4.66 14.86 5.57
N ILE A 243 3.56 14.31 6.06
CA ILE A 243 3.55 13.69 7.40
C ILE A 243 4.53 12.51 7.48
N ARG A 244 4.70 11.72 6.42
CA ARG A 244 5.66 10.60 6.37
C ARG A 244 7.11 11.06 6.41
N VAL A 245 7.42 12.24 5.84
CA VAL A 245 8.75 12.86 5.92
C VAL A 245 9.02 13.41 7.32
N VAL A 246 8.01 13.99 7.96
CA VAL A 246 8.11 14.63 9.29
C VAL A 246 8.15 13.60 10.42
N MET A 247 7.40 12.49 10.31
CA MET A 247 7.28 11.47 11.37
C MET A 247 8.61 10.92 11.91
N PRO A 248 9.64 10.65 11.09
CA PRO A 248 10.91 10.15 11.60
C PRO A 248 11.58 11.05 12.65
N VAL A 249 11.34 12.35 12.57
CA VAL A 249 11.88 13.34 13.52
C VAL A 249 11.29 13.14 14.92
N PHE A 250 10.03 12.75 14.99
CA PHE A 250 9.29 12.56 16.26
C PHE A 250 9.14 11.09 16.65
N ALA A 251 9.74 10.16 15.92
CA ALA A 251 9.52 8.71 16.06
C ALA A 251 9.69 8.21 17.51
N ALA A 252 10.67 8.73 18.25
CA ALA A 252 10.94 8.34 19.65
C ALA A 252 9.83 8.76 20.64
N ARG A 253 9.05 9.80 20.30
CA ARG A 253 7.99 10.35 21.16
C ARG A 253 6.61 9.84 20.81
N LEU A 254 6.47 9.20 19.64
CA LEU A 254 5.18 8.73 19.13
C LEU A 254 4.87 7.33 19.69
N ARG A 255 3.69 7.19 20.27
CA ARG A 255 3.11 5.89 20.65
C ARG A 255 2.20 5.43 19.51
N GLU A 256 2.44 4.22 18.98
CA GLU A 256 1.73 3.70 17.80
C GLU A 256 0.21 3.70 17.98
N ASN A 257 -0.25 3.18 19.14
CA ASN A 257 -1.68 3.11 19.45
C ASN A 257 -2.35 4.49 19.52
N VAL A 258 -1.65 5.50 20.07
CA VAL A 258 -2.18 6.87 20.18
C VAL A 258 -2.29 7.51 18.81
N VAL A 259 -1.24 7.38 17.97
CA VAL A 259 -1.25 7.91 16.60
C VAL A 259 -2.35 7.25 15.76
N ILE A 260 -2.48 5.92 15.83
CA ILE A 260 -3.52 5.20 15.09
C ILE A 260 -4.92 5.61 15.58
N ALA A 261 -5.14 5.65 16.90
CA ALA A 261 -6.43 6.03 17.46
C ALA A 261 -6.80 7.49 17.15
N SER A 262 -5.84 8.42 17.25
CA SER A 262 -6.06 9.83 16.89
C SER A 262 -6.37 10.00 15.39
N ALA A 263 -5.71 9.24 14.52
CA ALA A 263 -5.99 9.24 13.09
C ALA A 263 -7.42 8.73 12.81
N MET A 264 -7.87 7.65 13.49
CA MET A 264 -9.24 7.15 13.38
C MET A 264 -10.28 8.18 13.83
N LEU A 265 -10.07 8.81 14.99
CA LEU A 265 -10.98 9.83 15.51
C LEU A 265 -11.01 11.07 14.62
N THR A 266 -9.84 11.55 14.15
CA THR A 266 -9.75 12.67 13.21
C THR A 266 -10.48 12.33 11.90
N THR A 267 -10.29 11.13 11.37
CA THR A 267 -10.98 10.68 10.14
C THR A 267 -12.49 10.64 10.36
N ALA A 268 -12.96 10.09 11.48
CA ALA A 268 -14.38 10.05 11.81
C ALA A 268 -14.97 11.46 11.93
N ALA A 269 -14.28 12.38 12.61
CA ALA A 269 -14.71 13.77 12.76
C ALA A 269 -14.79 14.50 11.41
N VAL A 270 -13.76 14.35 10.56
CA VAL A 270 -13.76 14.96 9.23
C VAL A 270 -14.87 14.36 8.37
N PHE A 271 -15.07 13.04 8.36
CA PHE A 271 -16.15 12.39 7.61
C PHE A 271 -17.54 12.82 8.08
N ALA A 272 -17.73 13.10 9.37
CA ALA A 272 -18.99 13.63 9.88
C ALA A 272 -19.31 15.03 9.33
N VAL A 273 -18.28 15.88 9.18
CA VAL A 273 -18.43 17.28 8.74
C VAL A 273 -18.32 17.42 7.21
N TYR A 274 -17.62 16.52 6.54
CA TYR A 274 -17.29 16.63 5.11
C TYR A 274 -18.50 16.87 4.19
N PRO A 275 -19.67 16.22 4.36
CA PRO A 275 -20.85 16.48 3.56
C PRO A 275 -21.37 17.93 3.65
N PHE A 276 -21.09 18.63 4.73
CA PHE A 276 -21.49 20.04 4.93
C PHE A 276 -20.49 21.06 4.36
N MET A 277 -19.30 20.61 3.92
CA MET A 277 -18.28 21.48 3.34
C MET A 277 -18.65 21.86 1.89
N SER A 278 -19.42 22.90 1.68
CA SER A 278 -19.96 23.31 0.37
C SER A 278 -18.91 23.93 -0.57
N GLY A 279 -17.86 24.54 -0.04
CA GLY A 279 -16.82 25.23 -0.83
C GLY A 279 -15.59 24.38 -1.11
N ALA A 280 -14.91 24.60 -2.24
CA ALA A 280 -13.68 23.91 -2.63
C ALA A 280 -12.55 24.02 -1.59
N TRP A 281 -12.42 25.22 -0.97
CA TRP A 281 -11.43 25.46 0.09
C TRP A 281 -11.70 24.63 1.35
N ALA A 282 -12.96 24.53 1.77
CA ALA A 282 -13.35 23.73 2.93
C ALA A 282 -13.09 22.25 2.67
N MET A 283 -13.49 21.73 1.50
CA MET A 283 -13.22 20.36 1.09
C MET A 283 -11.71 20.09 0.98
N GLY A 284 -10.94 21.04 0.44
CA GLY A 284 -9.48 20.97 0.36
C GLY A 284 -8.83 20.89 1.73
N ALA A 285 -9.24 21.75 2.67
CA ALA A 285 -8.75 21.74 4.04
C ALA A 285 -9.08 20.41 4.74
N GLY A 286 -10.32 19.92 4.63
CA GLY A 286 -10.72 18.61 5.15
C GLY A 286 -9.88 17.47 4.56
N SER A 287 -9.61 17.52 3.26
CA SER A 287 -8.76 16.52 2.56
C SER A 287 -7.30 16.58 3.03
N VAL A 288 -6.74 17.77 3.27
CA VAL A 288 -5.39 17.93 3.86
C VAL A 288 -5.34 17.31 5.26
N VAL A 289 -6.32 17.58 6.12
CA VAL A 289 -6.40 16.99 7.46
C VAL A 289 -6.49 15.46 7.39
N LEU A 290 -7.30 14.91 6.48
CA LEU A 290 -7.37 13.47 6.23
C LEU A 290 -6.03 12.92 5.73
N GLY A 291 -5.35 13.64 4.84
CA GLY A 291 -4.04 13.24 4.33
C GLY A 291 -2.99 13.13 5.44
N LEU A 292 -2.94 14.11 6.35
CA LEU A 292 -2.07 14.05 7.53
C LEU A 292 -2.42 12.88 8.45
N ALA A 293 -3.71 12.70 8.74
CA ALA A 293 -4.17 11.62 9.61
C ALA A 293 -3.88 10.23 9.01
N LEU A 294 -4.39 9.94 7.81
CA LEU A 294 -4.23 8.64 7.17
C LEU A 294 -2.80 8.37 6.71
N GLY A 295 -2.05 9.42 6.36
CA GLY A 295 -0.62 9.31 5.99
C GLY A 295 0.24 8.83 7.15
N SER A 296 -0.09 9.20 8.40
CA SER A 296 0.64 8.82 9.61
C SER A 296 0.46 7.35 10.00
N VAL A 297 -0.63 6.72 9.55
CA VAL A 297 -1.02 5.37 10.00
C VAL A 297 -0.09 4.27 9.51
N GLN A 298 0.31 4.32 8.24
CA GLN A 298 1.06 3.20 7.64
C GLN A 298 2.37 2.88 8.38
N PRO A 299 3.24 3.84 8.74
CA PRO A 299 4.44 3.56 9.51
C PRO A 299 4.13 2.96 10.89
N MET A 300 3.08 3.43 11.55
CA MET A 300 2.68 2.94 12.87
C MET A 300 2.15 1.51 12.82
N VAL A 301 1.27 1.21 11.86
CA VAL A 301 0.77 -0.15 11.63
C VAL A 301 1.91 -1.11 11.30
N MET A 302 2.87 -0.68 10.48
CA MET A 302 4.03 -1.50 10.12
C MET A 302 4.95 -1.75 11.30
N SER A 303 5.19 -0.73 12.13
CA SER A 303 5.96 -0.86 13.38
C SER A 303 5.29 -1.85 14.33
N THR A 304 3.99 -1.67 14.59
CA THR A 304 3.22 -2.58 15.45
C THR A 304 3.21 -4.01 14.90
N LEU A 305 2.99 -4.19 13.59
CA LEU A 305 2.97 -5.50 12.93
C LEU A 305 4.27 -6.27 13.18
N HIS A 306 5.41 -5.61 13.01
CA HIS A 306 6.73 -6.23 13.24
C HIS A 306 6.96 -6.56 14.72
N GLN A 307 6.49 -5.71 15.64
CA GLN A 307 6.65 -5.93 17.08
C GLN A 307 5.83 -7.14 17.60
N ILE A 308 4.62 -7.35 17.04
CA ILE A 308 3.72 -8.43 17.51
C ILE A 308 3.89 -9.73 16.72
N THR A 309 4.67 -9.75 15.65
CA THR A 309 4.84 -10.92 14.79
C THR A 309 6.19 -11.59 15.07
N PRO A 310 6.24 -12.91 15.23
CA PRO A 310 7.50 -13.64 15.32
C PRO A 310 8.35 -13.44 14.05
N ASP A 311 9.68 -13.28 14.20
CA ASP A 311 10.62 -13.01 13.11
C ASP A 311 10.51 -13.97 11.92
N ALA A 312 10.22 -15.25 12.20
CA ALA A 312 10.07 -16.29 11.20
C ALA A 312 8.80 -16.14 10.33
N ARG A 313 7.86 -15.27 10.75
CA ARG A 313 6.54 -15.12 10.12
C ARG A 313 6.21 -13.69 9.66
N HIS A 314 7.19 -12.78 9.68
CA HIS A 314 6.98 -11.39 9.24
C HIS A 314 6.44 -11.30 7.80
N GLY A 315 6.97 -12.12 6.88
CA GLY A 315 6.49 -12.17 5.50
C GLY A 315 5.05 -12.66 5.39
N GLU A 316 4.63 -13.66 6.19
CA GLU A 316 3.24 -14.10 6.25
C GLU A 316 2.29 -12.99 6.75
N ALA A 317 2.69 -12.27 7.80
CA ALA A 317 1.89 -11.16 8.35
C ALA A 317 1.76 -10.00 7.35
N LEU A 318 2.84 -9.65 6.67
CA LEU A 318 2.85 -8.66 5.59
C LEU A 318 2.01 -9.11 4.39
N GLY A 319 2.09 -10.39 4.03
CA GLY A 319 1.27 -11.00 2.99
C GLY A 319 -0.22 -10.94 3.32
N LEU A 320 -0.60 -11.29 4.55
CA LEU A 320 -1.97 -11.22 5.03
C LEU A 320 -2.51 -9.78 5.00
N ARG A 321 -1.70 -8.82 5.47
CA ARG A 321 -2.04 -7.41 5.41
C ARG A 321 -2.25 -6.93 3.97
N LEU A 322 -1.33 -7.23 3.07
CA LEU A 322 -1.40 -6.80 1.67
C LEU A 322 -2.60 -7.43 0.95
N MET A 323 -2.87 -8.72 1.20
CA MET A 323 -4.05 -9.41 0.69
C MET A 323 -5.34 -8.70 1.14
N THR A 324 -5.46 -8.36 2.41
CA THR A 324 -6.63 -7.68 2.98
C THR A 324 -6.84 -6.30 2.35
N ILE A 325 -5.79 -5.51 2.20
CA ILE A 325 -5.85 -4.17 1.59
C ILE A 325 -6.26 -4.28 0.11
N ASN A 326 -5.63 -5.16 -0.66
CA ASN A 326 -5.95 -5.29 -2.09
C ASN A 326 -7.36 -5.87 -2.31
N ALA A 327 -7.80 -6.81 -1.47
CA ALA A 327 -9.19 -7.29 -1.50
C ALA A 327 -10.19 -6.16 -1.22
N SER A 328 -9.89 -5.28 -0.25
CA SER A 328 -10.68 -4.08 0.02
C SER A 328 -10.71 -3.14 -1.18
N SER A 329 -9.56 -2.82 -1.76
CA SER A 329 -9.47 -1.92 -2.92
C SER A 329 -10.18 -2.43 -4.18
N VAL A 330 -10.44 -3.74 -4.28
CA VAL A 330 -11.28 -4.32 -5.34
C VAL A 330 -12.76 -4.27 -4.95
N ALA A 331 -13.09 -4.65 -3.71
CA ALA A 331 -14.49 -4.79 -3.27
C ALA A 331 -15.14 -3.43 -2.94
N MET A 332 -14.40 -2.51 -2.31
CA MET A 332 -14.96 -1.26 -1.78
C MET A 332 -15.57 -0.33 -2.86
N PRO A 333 -14.95 -0.10 -4.03
CA PRO A 333 -15.58 0.73 -5.06
C PRO A 333 -16.90 0.16 -5.55
N LEU A 334 -17.05 -1.17 -5.65
CA LEU A 334 -18.29 -1.84 -6.03
C LEU A 334 -19.36 -1.66 -4.95
N PHE A 335 -18.96 -1.86 -3.69
CA PHE A 335 -19.83 -1.68 -2.53
C PHE A 335 -20.28 -0.21 -2.38
N PHE A 336 -19.35 0.74 -2.49
CA PHE A 336 -19.67 2.16 -2.38
C PHE A 336 -20.46 2.68 -3.57
N GLY A 337 -20.22 2.17 -4.78
CA GLY A 337 -20.99 2.52 -5.96
C GLY A 337 -22.46 2.08 -5.83
N SER A 338 -22.69 0.85 -5.40
CA SER A 338 -24.06 0.32 -5.21
C SER A 338 -24.76 0.97 -4.01
N LEU A 339 -24.11 1.11 -2.89
CA LEU A 339 -24.68 1.71 -1.68
C LEU A 339 -24.88 3.22 -1.85
N GLY A 340 -23.90 3.92 -2.46
CA GLY A 340 -24.00 5.36 -2.73
C GLY A 340 -25.16 5.72 -3.65
N ALA A 341 -25.46 4.87 -4.64
CA ALA A 341 -26.61 5.01 -5.50
C ALA A 341 -27.95 4.82 -4.75
N ALA A 342 -27.96 3.98 -3.70
CA ALA A 342 -29.18 3.67 -2.93
C ALA A 342 -29.46 4.70 -1.82
N VAL A 343 -28.42 5.14 -1.07
CA VAL A 343 -28.58 5.96 0.15
C VAL A 343 -27.93 7.33 0.05
N GLY A 344 -27.27 7.64 -1.04
CA GLY A 344 -26.54 8.88 -1.26
C GLY A 344 -25.10 8.86 -0.69
N VAL A 345 -24.26 9.68 -1.29
CA VAL A 345 -22.82 9.70 -1.02
C VAL A 345 -22.50 10.26 0.38
N SER A 346 -23.32 11.19 0.87
CA SER A 346 -23.17 11.77 2.23
C SER A 346 -23.40 10.71 3.32
N ALA A 347 -24.41 9.85 3.14
CA ALA A 347 -24.68 8.76 4.08
C ALA A 347 -23.52 7.75 4.16
N LEU A 348 -22.81 7.56 3.06
CA LEU A 348 -21.61 6.72 3.01
C LEU A 348 -20.49 7.28 3.91
N PHE A 349 -20.21 8.58 3.86
CA PHE A 349 -19.24 9.21 4.76
C PHE A 349 -19.60 9.02 6.23
N TRP A 350 -20.89 9.20 6.57
CA TRP A 350 -21.34 9.03 7.96
C TRP A 350 -21.26 7.58 8.42
N ALA A 351 -21.68 6.64 7.58
CA ALA A 351 -21.61 5.21 7.92
C ALA A 351 -20.17 4.76 8.16
N VAL A 352 -19.26 5.08 7.23
CA VAL A 352 -17.83 4.72 7.36
C VAL A 352 -17.19 5.49 8.52
N GLY A 353 -17.50 6.78 8.69
CA GLY A 353 -17.05 7.60 9.81
C GLY A 353 -17.46 7.01 11.16
N ALA A 354 -18.70 6.56 11.30
CA ALA A 354 -19.21 5.92 12.51
C ALA A 354 -18.48 4.59 12.80
N VAL A 355 -18.29 3.74 11.79
CA VAL A 355 -17.55 2.46 11.93
C VAL A 355 -16.11 2.72 12.38
N VAL A 356 -15.43 3.70 11.79
CA VAL A 356 -14.04 4.03 12.12
C VAL A 356 -13.95 4.69 13.51
N GLY A 357 -14.89 5.59 13.83
CA GLY A 357 -14.95 6.21 15.15
C GLY A 357 -15.17 5.19 16.27
N LEU A 358 -16.09 4.25 16.09
CA LEU A 358 -16.31 3.14 17.03
C LEU A 358 -15.09 2.19 17.08
N GLY A 359 -14.49 1.93 15.92
CA GLY A 359 -13.28 1.11 15.79
C GLY A 359 -12.04 1.69 16.48
N SER A 360 -12.02 3.00 16.78
CA SER A 360 -10.89 3.64 17.48
C SER A 360 -10.63 3.01 18.85
N ARG A 361 -11.64 2.45 19.50
CA ARG A 361 -11.50 1.69 20.76
C ARG A 361 -10.58 0.49 20.59
N LEU A 362 -10.58 -0.17 19.42
CA LEU A 362 -9.68 -1.27 19.12
C LEU A 362 -8.22 -0.78 19.00
N ALA A 363 -8.03 0.43 18.48
CA ALA A 363 -6.70 1.02 18.33
C ALA A 363 -6.08 1.39 19.69
N PHE A 364 -6.83 1.87 20.65
CA PHE A 364 -6.32 2.08 22.02
C PHE A 364 -5.86 0.79 22.69
N GLY A 365 -6.46 -0.35 22.35
CA GLY A 365 -6.05 -1.67 22.84
C GLY A 365 -4.82 -2.26 22.14
N LEU A 366 -4.20 -1.55 21.19
CA LEU A 366 -2.94 -1.94 20.53
C LEU A 366 -1.73 -1.48 21.37
N GLN A 367 -1.68 -1.89 22.63
CA GLN A 367 -0.51 -1.62 23.49
C GLN A 367 0.46 -2.77 23.34
N VAL A 368 1.65 -2.49 22.82
CA VAL A 368 2.78 -3.44 22.83
C VAL A 368 3.61 -3.11 24.07
N ASP A 369 3.58 -3.99 25.06
CA ASP A 369 4.42 -3.85 26.24
C ASP A 369 5.88 -3.98 25.82
N ALA A 370 6.64 -2.88 26.01
CA ALA A 370 8.07 -2.83 25.69
C ALA A 370 8.89 -3.92 26.40
N ALA A 371 8.35 -4.49 27.50
CA ALA A 371 8.97 -5.55 28.28
C ALA A 371 8.85 -6.95 27.62
N ALA A 372 7.93 -7.14 26.64
CA ALA A 372 7.73 -8.43 25.99
C ALA A 372 8.66 -8.66 24.78
N ILE A 373 9.50 -7.67 24.40
CA ILE A 373 10.16 -7.62 23.10
C ILE A 373 11.50 -8.40 23.06
N HIS A 374 12.06 -8.87 24.13
CA HIS A 374 13.11 -9.90 24.19
C HIS A 374 13.32 -10.31 25.64
N PRO A 375 13.16 -11.57 26.01
CA PRO A 375 13.96 -12.10 27.07
C PRO A 375 15.39 -12.14 26.51
N VAL A 376 16.19 -11.14 26.87
CA VAL A 376 17.64 -11.24 26.75
C VAL A 376 18.02 -12.53 27.46
N ALA A 377 18.41 -13.55 26.68
CA ALA A 377 19.09 -14.70 27.21
C ALA A 377 20.38 -14.12 27.84
N THR A 378 20.31 -13.80 29.11
CA THR A 378 21.48 -13.63 29.94
C THR A 378 22.19 -14.97 29.92
N VAL A 379 23.14 -15.10 29.00
CA VAL A 379 24.18 -16.13 29.06
C VAL A 379 24.93 -15.80 30.34
N THR A 380 24.51 -16.42 31.43
CA THR A 380 25.32 -16.55 32.63
C THR A 380 26.57 -17.30 32.22
N SER A 381 27.66 -16.53 31.99
CA SER A 381 29.00 -17.08 31.87
C SER A 381 29.35 -17.66 33.25
N ASP A 382 29.00 -18.92 33.44
CA ASP A 382 29.51 -19.71 34.55
C ASP A 382 31.02 -19.98 34.26
N ARG A 383 31.83 -18.99 34.55
CA ARG A 383 33.27 -19.18 34.66
C ARG A 383 33.57 -19.93 35.94
N LYS A 384 33.46 -21.23 35.91
CA LYS A 384 34.24 -22.07 36.84
C LYS A 384 35.69 -21.95 36.41
N ARG A 385 36.49 -21.29 37.26
CA ARG A 385 37.96 -21.45 37.30
C ARG A 385 38.27 -22.61 38.23
N PRO A 386 39.27 -23.45 37.87
CA PRO A 386 39.88 -24.41 38.79
C PRO A 386 40.81 -23.68 39.78
#